data_cee17f247552852330748cf14f88a304
#
_entry.id   cee17f247552852330748cf14f88a304
#
_cell.length_a   1.000
_cell.length_b   1.000
_cell.length_c   1.000
_cell.angle_alpha   90.00
_cell.angle_beta   90.00
_cell.angle_gamma   90.00
#
_symmetry.space_group_name_H-M   'P 1'
#
loop_
_entity.id
_entity.type
_entity.pdbx_description
1 polymer ?
#
loop_
_entity_poly.entity_id
_entity_poly.type
_entity_poly.pdbx_seq_one_letter_code
_entity_poly.pdbx_strand_id
1 'polypeptide(L)'
;MTTQRFIARASGLVLALLLSGTAQAANPCGGIKIGEGALSFGERLTLDLAKGPEGDLCMKAVAAELMKLPALQTVTIAARVPNDKSMRDKGMEVANLMADRLAANGIARSMVSTVVPMARPDEKDAIYVAFVERRSARSVAQIQSVSGRVFAGHQLGQLRDAGPGMLLSGSDYLETGKGSVALLKLLDDSHVYLFENSALRVGQVDIDSGGRRSVQVHMLRGEAAVIASQRDDPFYIVTGNAIAGVRGTVFRIAQPEVNKSRVETLGGTVTFGGKNANIFVPEGKGSRVDHRGTPEEPRPLLVSPTPLWPLMGRAAEGDLLRWEPVSEANRYRVELARNAQFTESWTTLEVNLSKVPVPGTLGAGKWFWRVTAVDVDGFVGYPSKIYAFTVPPSNGP
;
A
#
# COMPACT_ATOMS: atom_id res chain seq x y z
N MET A 1 -42.39 24.82 18.45
CA MET A 1 -40.97 25.09 18.79
C MET A 1 -40.13 24.34 17.81
N THR A 2 -39.47 25.07 16.96
CA THR A 2 -38.99 24.73 15.62
C THR A 2 -37.57 24.18 15.69
N THR A 3 -37.39 22.96 15.27
CA THR A 3 -36.05 22.34 15.09
C THR A 3 -35.59 22.62 13.66
N GLN A 4 -34.63 23.51 13.50
CA GLN A 4 -33.96 23.78 12.22
C GLN A 4 -32.97 22.67 11.92
N ARG A 5 -33.21 21.95 10.84
CA ARG A 5 -32.26 21.04 10.20
C ARG A 5 -31.32 21.85 9.32
N PHE A 6 -30.05 21.87 9.65
CA PHE A 6 -29.01 22.32 8.74
C PHE A 6 -28.74 21.25 7.69
N ILE A 7 -29.15 21.49 6.46
CA ILE A 7 -28.78 20.71 5.29
C ILE A 7 -27.53 21.35 4.71
N ALA A 8 -26.39 20.70 4.86
CA ALA A 8 -25.17 21.06 4.14
C ALA A 8 -25.34 20.63 2.68
N ARG A 9 -25.48 21.61 1.79
CA ARG A 9 -25.44 21.41 0.34
C ARG A 9 -24.01 21.10 -0.09
N ALA A 10 -23.74 19.84 -0.43
CA ALA A 10 -22.59 19.47 -1.24
C ALA A 10 -22.94 19.74 -2.71
N SER A 11 -22.34 20.79 -3.28
CA SER A 11 -22.46 21.08 -4.71
C SER A 11 -21.52 20.19 -5.50
N GLY A 12 -21.96 18.97 -5.81
CA GLY A 12 -21.35 18.10 -6.80
C GLY A 12 -22.07 18.27 -8.12
N LEU A 13 -21.39 18.79 -9.13
CA LEU A 13 -21.92 18.90 -10.48
C LEU A 13 -21.98 17.47 -11.08
N VAL A 14 -23.16 16.86 -11.05
CA VAL A 14 -23.44 15.62 -11.77
C VAL A 14 -23.78 16.02 -13.21
N LEU A 15 -22.83 15.83 -14.14
CA LEU A 15 -23.10 15.98 -15.57
C LEU A 15 -23.68 14.69 -16.10
N ALA A 16 -25.00 14.55 -16.07
CA ALA A 16 -25.72 13.50 -16.77
C ALA A 16 -25.90 13.92 -18.23
N LEU A 17 -25.08 13.40 -19.14
CA LEU A 17 -25.32 13.53 -20.58
C LEU A 17 -26.39 12.53 -21.00
N LEU A 18 -27.62 13.02 -21.13
CA LEU A 18 -28.70 12.38 -21.89
C LEU A 18 -28.45 12.63 -23.40
N LEU A 19 -27.91 11.63 -24.08
CA LEU A 19 -27.94 11.59 -25.56
C LEU A 19 -29.35 11.17 -26.03
N SER A 20 -30.16 12.13 -26.36
CA SER A 20 -31.43 11.89 -27.04
C SER A 20 -31.24 11.87 -28.56
N GLY A 21 -31.59 10.74 -29.16
CA GLY A 21 -32.07 10.64 -30.53
C GLY A 21 -31.08 10.20 -31.58
N THR A 22 -31.18 8.96 -31.93
CA THR A 22 -31.29 8.16 -33.14
C THR A 22 -30.55 6.84 -33.02
N ALA A 23 -31.27 5.73 -33.17
CA ALA A 23 -30.81 4.34 -33.10
C ALA A 23 -30.01 4.00 -31.84
N GLN A 24 -30.63 3.42 -30.85
CA GLN A 24 -30.05 2.81 -29.69
C GLN A 24 -29.05 1.71 -30.09
N ALA A 25 -27.83 2.09 -30.46
CA ALA A 25 -26.71 1.18 -30.28
C ALA A 25 -26.66 0.92 -28.78
N ALA A 26 -26.90 -0.33 -28.38
CA ALA A 26 -26.83 -0.75 -26.98
C ALA A 26 -25.54 -0.17 -26.37
N ASN A 27 -25.66 0.58 -25.29
CA ASN A 27 -24.49 1.17 -24.62
C ASN A 27 -23.64 0.00 -24.05
N PRO A 28 -22.49 -0.34 -24.65
CA PRO A 28 -21.82 -1.61 -24.39
C PRO A 28 -21.32 -1.72 -22.95
N CYS A 29 -21.32 -0.61 -22.20
CA CYS A 29 -20.88 -0.55 -20.80
C CYS A 29 -22.05 -0.32 -19.82
N GLY A 30 -23.31 -0.40 -20.28
CA GLY A 30 -24.47 -0.13 -19.39
C GLY A 30 -24.55 1.29 -18.85
N GLY A 31 -23.78 2.23 -19.42
CA GLY A 31 -23.61 3.60 -18.94
C GLY A 31 -22.37 3.75 -18.07
N ILE A 32 -21.47 4.64 -18.49
CA ILE A 32 -20.29 5.02 -17.72
C ILE A 32 -20.67 6.17 -16.81
N LYS A 33 -20.48 6.00 -15.50
CA LYS A 33 -20.59 7.08 -14.51
C LYS A 33 -19.21 7.39 -13.99
N ILE A 34 -18.80 8.65 -14.11
CA ILE A 34 -17.56 9.15 -13.50
C ILE A 34 -17.91 9.63 -12.12
N GLY A 35 -17.31 8.98 -11.11
CA GLY A 35 -17.28 9.42 -9.72
C GLY A 35 -15.97 10.13 -9.40
N GLU A 36 -15.77 10.51 -8.16
CA GLU A 36 -14.49 11.01 -7.67
C GLU A 36 -13.46 9.86 -7.68
N GLY A 37 -12.64 9.79 -8.76
CA GLY A 37 -11.53 8.85 -8.86
C GLY A 37 -11.85 7.46 -9.40
N ALA A 38 -13.10 7.16 -9.76
CA ALA A 38 -13.47 5.89 -10.35
C ALA A 38 -14.52 6.01 -11.44
N LEU A 39 -14.42 5.11 -12.41
CA LEU A 39 -15.48 4.87 -13.42
C LEU A 39 -16.29 3.66 -12.98
N SER A 40 -17.58 3.81 -12.85
CA SER A 40 -18.50 2.70 -12.64
C SER A 40 -19.28 2.42 -13.93
N PHE A 41 -19.52 1.14 -14.17
CA PHE A 41 -20.33 0.66 -15.28
C PHE A 41 -21.75 0.37 -14.77
N GLY A 42 -22.76 0.79 -15.52
CA GLY A 42 -24.18 0.59 -15.15
C GLY A 42 -24.58 -0.89 -15.06
N GLU A 43 -24.03 -1.71 -15.96
CA GLU A 43 -24.00 -3.17 -15.85
C GLU A 43 -22.56 -3.60 -15.58
N ARG A 44 -22.37 -4.66 -14.77
CA ARG A 44 -21.04 -5.15 -14.45
C ARG A 44 -20.38 -5.71 -15.72
N LEU A 45 -19.27 -5.12 -16.14
CA LEU A 45 -18.46 -5.67 -17.21
C LEU A 45 -17.77 -6.94 -16.67
N THR A 46 -18.24 -8.10 -17.12
CA THR A 46 -17.65 -9.40 -16.76
C THR A 46 -16.37 -9.66 -17.54
N LEU A 47 -15.56 -10.63 -17.12
CA LEU A 47 -14.34 -11.01 -17.84
C LEU A 47 -14.64 -11.47 -19.28
N ASP A 48 -15.74 -12.16 -19.50
CA ASP A 48 -16.10 -12.66 -20.84
C ASP A 48 -16.55 -11.55 -21.76
N LEU A 49 -17.40 -10.64 -21.31
CA LEU A 49 -17.79 -9.45 -22.06
C LEU A 49 -16.60 -8.55 -22.40
N ALA A 50 -15.65 -8.44 -21.46
CA ALA A 50 -14.45 -7.65 -21.66
C ALA A 50 -13.53 -8.18 -22.76
N LYS A 51 -13.51 -9.48 -23.04
CA LYS A 51 -12.72 -10.06 -24.15
C LYS A 51 -13.31 -9.77 -25.53
N GLY A 52 -14.62 -9.58 -25.62
CA GLY A 52 -15.33 -9.39 -26.85
C GLY A 52 -15.30 -7.96 -27.42
N PRO A 53 -16.05 -7.72 -28.55
CA PRO A 53 -16.18 -6.40 -29.13
C PRO A 53 -16.78 -5.35 -28.20
N GLU A 54 -17.63 -5.77 -27.27
CA GLU A 54 -18.18 -4.90 -26.22
C GLU A 54 -17.09 -4.29 -25.37
N GLY A 55 -16.03 -5.07 -25.05
CA GLY A 55 -14.88 -4.57 -24.30
C GLY A 55 -14.10 -3.51 -25.07
N ASP A 56 -13.95 -3.63 -26.39
CA ASP A 56 -13.32 -2.60 -27.24
C ASP A 56 -14.10 -1.29 -27.21
N LEU A 57 -15.40 -1.38 -27.43
CA LEU A 57 -16.29 -0.22 -27.41
C LEU A 57 -16.32 0.42 -26.02
N CYS A 58 -16.29 -0.39 -24.97
CA CYS A 58 -16.27 0.07 -23.59
C CYS A 58 -14.98 0.83 -23.29
N MET A 59 -13.82 0.27 -23.63
CA MET A 59 -12.53 0.93 -23.37
C MET A 59 -12.33 2.18 -24.22
N LYS A 60 -12.88 2.23 -25.42
CA LYS A 60 -12.92 3.45 -26.22
C LYS A 60 -13.73 4.56 -25.54
N ALA A 61 -14.90 4.23 -25.00
CA ALA A 61 -15.72 5.18 -24.25
C ALA A 61 -15.04 5.62 -22.93
N VAL A 62 -14.43 4.69 -22.21
CA VAL A 62 -13.63 4.97 -21.00
C VAL A 62 -12.47 5.92 -21.31
N ALA A 63 -11.71 5.63 -22.37
CA ALA A 63 -10.60 6.49 -22.78
C ALA A 63 -11.07 7.91 -23.11
N ALA A 64 -12.19 8.04 -23.83
CA ALA A 64 -12.78 9.34 -24.16
C ALA A 64 -13.17 10.14 -22.93
N GLU A 65 -13.67 9.48 -21.87
CA GLU A 65 -13.99 10.14 -20.60
C GLU A 65 -12.73 10.49 -19.81
N LEU A 66 -11.75 9.59 -19.73
CA LEU A 66 -10.48 9.86 -19.06
C LEU A 66 -9.70 11.00 -19.70
N MET A 67 -9.73 11.14 -21.02
CA MET A 67 -9.07 12.24 -21.74
C MET A 67 -9.71 13.62 -21.48
N LYS A 68 -10.92 13.68 -20.98
CA LYS A 68 -11.54 14.95 -20.55
C LYS A 68 -10.99 15.45 -19.22
N LEU A 69 -10.29 14.60 -18.47
CA LEU A 69 -9.73 14.94 -17.18
C LEU A 69 -8.42 15.73 -17.39
N PRO A 70 -8.36 17.00 -16.95
CA PRO A 70 -7.25 17.91 -17.29
C PRO A 70 -5.92 17.53 -16.64
N ALA A 71 -5.92 16.63 -15.69
CA ALA A 71 -4.75 16.27 -14.90
C ALA A 71 -4.73 14.78 -14.53
N LEU A 72 -5.14 13.92 -15.44
CA LEU A 72 -5.04 12.47 -15.29
C LEU A 72 -3.59 12.04 -15.04
N GLN A 73 -3.33 11.30 -13.97
CA GLN A 73 -2.00 10.84 -13.61
C GLN A 73 -1.82 9.33 -13.78
N THR A 74 -2.74 8.54 -13.28
CA THR A 74 -2.69 7.08 -13.39
C THR A 74 -4.09 6.51 -13.57
N VAL A 75 -4.15 5.36 -14.22
CA VAL A 75 -5.35 4.55 -14.38
C VAL A 75 -5.04 3.16 -13.86
N THR A 76 -5.91 2.60 -13.05
CA THR A 76 -5.80 1.22 -12.56
C THR A 76 -6.98 0.41 -13.08
N ILE A 77 -6.69 -0.68 -13.79
CA ILE A 77 -7.70 -1.65 -14.19
C ILE A 77 -7.67 -2.80 -13.20
N ALA A 78 -8.77 -3.03 -12.52
CA ALA A 78 -8.92 -4.11 -11.56
C ALA A 78 -9.90 -5.16 -12.13
N ALA A 79 -9.39 -6.39 -12.33
CA ALA A 79 -10.20 -7.54 -12.69
C ALA A 79 -10.46 -8.38 -11.43
N ARG A 80 -11.58 -8.15 -10.74
CA ARG A 80 -11.94 -8.89 -9.55
C ARG A 80 -12.42 -10.29 -9.91
N VAL A 81 -11.84 -11.32 -9.29
CA VAL A 81 -12.11 -12.73 -9.58
C VAL A 81 -12.23 -13.56 -8.29
N PRO A 82 -12.92 -14.71 -8.35
CA PRO A 82 -12.88 -15.70 -7.26
C PRO A 82 -11.46 -16.14 -6.91
N ASN A 83 -11.27 -16.66 -5.70
CA ASN A 83 -9.98 -17.17 -5.22
C ASN A 83 -9.64 -18.53 -5.87
N ASP A 84 -9.37 -18.52 -7.16
CA ASP A 84 -8.97 -19.67 -7.96
C ASP A 84 -7.83 -19.28 -8.89
N LYS A 85 -6.82 -20.15 -9.05
CA LYS A 85 -5.62 -19.88 -9.87
C LYS A 85 -5.99 -19.59 -11.33
N SER A 86 -6.83 -20.42 -11.94
CA SER A 86 -7.24 -20.28 -13.33
C SER A 86 -7.99 -18.96 -13.55
N MET A 87 -8.86 -18.59 -12.61
CA MET A 87 -9.60 -17.32 -12.67
C MET A 87 -8.67 -16.11 -12.48
N ARG A 88 -7.63 -16.23 -11.66
CA ARG A 88 -6.62 -15.15 -11.52
C ARG A 88 -5.85 -14.92 -12.81
N ASP A 89 -5.37 -16.00 -13.43
CA ASP A 89 -4.63 -15.93 -14.69
C ASP A 89 -5.51 -15.31 -15.79
N LYS A 90 -6.76 -15.75 -15.89
CA LYS A 90 -7.78 -15.17 -16.78
C LYS A 90 -8.05 -13.69 -16.46
N GLY A 91 -8.17 -13.34 -15.18
CA GLY A 91 -8.37 -11.96 -14.74
C GLY A 91 -7.22 -11.04 -15.15
N MET A 92 -5.98 -11.51 -15.01
CA MET A 92 -4.78 -10.74 -15.41
C MET A 92 -4.72 -10.57 -16.93
N GLU A 93 -4.99 -11.63 -17.70
CA GLU A 93 -5.07 -11.56 -19.15
C GLU A 93 -6.07 -10.48 -19.59
N VAL A 94 -7.27 -10.49 -19.02
CA VAL A 94 -8.32 -9.52 -19.34
C VAL A 94 -7.94 -8.11 -18.89
N ALA A 95 -7.40 -7.94 -17.70
CA ALA A 95 -6.97 -6.62 -17.22
C ALA A 95 -5.89 -6.02 -18.14
N ASN A 96 -4.91 -6.82 -18.55
CA ASN A 96 -3.89 -6.37 -19.50
C ASN A 96 -4.48 -6.04 -20.87
N LEU A 97 -5.40 -6.87 -21.38
CA LEU A 97 -6.09 -6.59 -22.64
C LEU A 97 -6.85 -5.24 -22.57
N MET A 98 -7.53 -4.96 -21.46
CA MET A 98 -8.20 -3.66 -21.25
C MET A 98 -7.21 -2.51 -21.20
N ALA A 99 -6.05 -2.71 -20.57
CA ALA A 99 -5.00 -1.70 -20.52
C ALA A 99 -4.43 -1.38 -21.91
N ASP A 100 -4.23 -2.40 -22.72
CA ASP A 100 -3.73 -2.24 -24.09
C ASP A 100 -4.78 -1.55 -24.97
N ARG A 101 -6.08 -1.85 -24.78
CA ARG A 101 -7.17 -1.14 -25.44
C ARG A 101 -7.26 0.33 -25.04
N LEU A 102 -7.06 0.66 -23.77
CA LEU A 102 -6.97 2.05 -23.33
C LEU A 102 -5.78 2.76 -24.00
N ALA A 103 -4.65 2.08 -24.11
CA ALA A 103 -3.47 2.62 -24.76
C ALA A 103 -3.71 2.86 -26.26
N ALA A 104 -4.37 1.94 -26.95
CA ALA A 104 -4.79 2.09 -28.36
C ALA A 104 -5.77 3.26 -28.56
N ASN A 105 -6.48 3.68 -27.51
CA ASN A 105 -7.39 4.81 -27.52
C ASN A 105 -6.82 6.11 -26.88
N GLY A 106 -5.49 6.23 -26.79
CA GLY A 106 -4.81 7.49 -26.43
C GLY A 106 -4.40 7.66 -24.98
N ILE A 107 -4.64 6.69 -24.08
CA ILE A 107 -4.14 6.72 -22.71
C ILE A 107 -2.74 6.10 -22.70
N ALA A 108 -1.70 6.86 -22.33
CA ALA A 108 -0.34 6.33 -22.32
C ALA A 108 -0.23 5.04 -21.48
N ARG A 109 0.32 3.96 -22.07
CA ARG A 109 0.40 2.65 -21.41
C ARG A 109 1.17 2.70 -20.07
N SER A 110 2.13 3.60 -19.97
CA SER A 110 2.89 3.87 -18.74
C SER A 110 2.04 4.44 -17.59
N MET A 111 0.88 4.99 -17.91
CA MET A 111 -0.08 5.50 -16.92
C MET A 111 -1.05 4.40 -16.45
N VAL A 112 -1.09 3.23 -17.11
CA VAL A 112 -2.08 2.19 -16.82
C VAL A 112 -1.44 1.04 -16.05
N SER A 113 -1.96 0.80 -14.86
CA SER A 113 -1.64 -0.35 -14.00
C SER A 113 -2.77 -1.38 -14.05
N THR A 114 -2.44 -2.64 -13.78
CA THR A 114 -3.43 -3.73 -13.74
C THR A 114 -3.33 -4.48 -12.41
N VAL A 115 -4.48 -4.90 -11.88
CA VAL A 115 -4.55 -5.66 -10.62
C VAL A 115 -5.71 -6.67 -10.68
N VAL A 116 -5.55 -7.78 -9.97
CA VAL A 116 -6.60 -8.81 -9.86
C VAL A 116 -6.93 -9.06 -8.39
N PRO A 117 -7.83 -8.25 -7.81
CA PRO A 117 -8.29 -8.47 -6.44
C PRO A 117 -9.21 -9.68 -6.34
N MET A 118 -9.22 -10.32 -5.16
CA MET A 118 -10.15 -11.40 -4.84
C MET A 118 -11.59 -10.90 -4.73
N ALA A 119 -12.51 -11.66 -5.32
CA ALA A 119 -13.94 -11.54 -5.04
C ALA A 119 -14.28 -12.26 -3.72
N ARG A 120 -15.34 -11.81 -3.06
CA ARG A 120 -15.98 -12.58 -2.00
C ARG A 120 -16.67 -13.80 -2.58
N PRO A 121 -16.98 -14.82 -1.75
CA PRO A 121 -17.68 -16.02 -2.21
C PRO A 121 -19.03 -15.75 -2.90
N ASP A 122 -19.69 -14.66 -2.52
CA ASP A 122 -20.98 -14.20 -3.04
C ASP A 122 -20.88 -13.19 -4.19
N GLU A 123 -19.68 -12.75 -4.52
CA GLU A 123 -19.44 -11.75 -5.58
C GLU A 123 -19.06 -12.41 -6.90
N LYS A 124 -19.63 -11.88 -7.99
CA LYS A 124 -19.26 -12.27 -9.35
C LYS A 124 -17.97 -11.57 -9.79
N ASP A 125 -17.31 -12.15 -10.78
CA ASP A 125 -16.21 -11.47 -11.48
C ASP A 125 -16.68 -10.13 -12.09
N ALA A 126 -15.79 -9.14 -12.08
CA ALA A 126 -16.08 -7.83 -12.64
C ALA A 126 -14.79 -7.05 -12.95
N ILE A 127 -14.87 -6.18 -13.96
CA ILE A 127 -13.81 -5.22 -14.27
C ILE A 127 -14.17 -3.87 -13.65
N TYR A 128 -13.16 -3.22 -13.08
CA TYR A 128 -13.23 -1.86 -12.55
C TYR A 128 -12.12 -1.04 -13.18
N VAL A 129 -12.40 0.25 -13.38
CA VAL A 129 -11.40 1.23 -13.79
C VAL A 129 -11.36 2.32 -12.73
N ALA A 130 -10.23 2.45 -12.05
CA ALA A 130 -9.94 3.57 -11.15
C ALA A 130 -8.94 4.50 -11.82
N PHE A 131 -8.98 5.78 -11.49
CA PHE A 131 -8.03 6.76 -12.02
C PHE A 131 -7.66 7.79 -10.96
N VAL A 132 -6.49 8.37 -11.12
CA VAL A 132 -6.00 9.46 -10.28
C VAL A 132 -5.94 10.73 -11.14
N GLU A 133 -6.71 11.72 -10.73
CA GLU A 133 -6.70 13.06 -11.28
C GLU A 133 -6.05 14.03 -10.28
N ARG A 134 -5.32 15.01 -10.76
CA ARG A 134 -4.78 16.08 -9.91
C ARG A 134 -5.92 17.01 -9.46
N ARG A 135 -6.84 16.52 -8.63
CA ARG A 135 -7.92 17.32 -8.09
C ARG A 135 -7.94 17.33 -6.57
N SER A 136 -7.96 18.56 -6.11
CA SER A 136 -8.39 19.08 -4.80
C SER A 136 -7.67 18.59 -3.54
N ALA A 137 -7.30 19.55 -2.80
CA ALA A 137 -6.90 19.69 -1.41
C ALA A 137 -7.75 18.93 -0.35
N ARG A 138 -8.30 17.76 -0.64
CA ARG A 138 -8.83 16.88 0.41
C ARG A 138 -7.67 16.06 0.96
N SER A 139 -7.42 16.23 2.24
CA SER A 139 -6.46 15.41 2.96
C SER A 139 -6.88 13.94 2.88
N VAL A 140 -6.00 13.09 2.38
CA VAL A 140 -6.22 11.64 2.24
C VAL A 140 -5.42 10.85 3.25
N ALA A 141 -4.45 11.50 3.90
CA ALA A 141 -3.65 10.94 4.98
C ALA A 141 -3.29 11.99 6.01
N GLN A 142 -3.00 11.56 7.23
CA GLN A 142 -2.46 12.36 8.30
C GLN A 142 -1.21 11.70 8.87
N ILE A 143 -0.15 12.47 9.06
CA ILE A 143 1.03 12.02 9.79
C ILE A 143 0.65 11.94 11.28
N GLN A 144 0.69 10.74 11.85
CA GLN A 144 0.37 10.49 13.26
C GLN A 144 1.58 10.71 14.15
N SER A 145 2.73 10.20 13.72
CA SER A 145 3.99 10.35 14.44
C SER A 145 5.18 10.33 13.49
N VAL A 146 6.27 10.90 13.95
CA VAL A 146 7.55 11.00 13.25
C VAL A 146 8.67 10.72 14.26
N SER A 147 9.63 9.90 13.87
CA SER A 147 10.91 9.76 14.54
C SER A 147 12.02 10.05 13.53
N GLY A 148 12.98 10.91 13.88
CA GLY A 148 14.04 11.34 12.98
C GLY A 148 13.60 12.40 11.97
N ARG A 149 14.22 12.43 10.80
CA ARG A 149 13.95 13.42 9.74
C ARG A 149 12.97 12.89 8.72
N VAL A 150 11.86 13.57 8.56
CA VAL A 150 10.79 13.25 7.63
C VAL A 150 10.42 14.51 6.85
N PHE A 151 10.21 14.36 5.56
CA PHE A 151 9.92 15.45 4.63
C PHE A 151 8.66 15.14 3.84
N ALA A 152 7.84 16.16 3.59
CA ALA A 152 6.64 16.03 2.77
C ALA A 152 6.40 17.27 1.89
N GLY A 153 5.67 17.07 0.80
CA GLY A 153 5.29 18.15 -0.09
C GLY A 153 4.70 17.67 -1.42
N HIS A 154 4.28 18.60 -2.24
CA HIS A 154 3.61 18.30 -3.51
C HIS A 154 4.57 17.90 -4.64
N GLN A 155 5.86 18.15 -4.49
CA GLN A 155 6.83 17.96 -5.55
C GLN A 155 8.13 17.38 -5.00
N LEU A 156 8.62 16.30 -5.59
CA LEU A 156 9.95 15.76 -5.28
C LEU A 156 11.02 16.83 -5.51
N GLY A 157 11.98 16.94 -4.58
CA GLY A 157 13.01 17.96 -4.60
C GLY A 157 12.62 19.31 -3.98
N GLN A 158 11.35 19.49 -3.61
CA GLN A 158 10.84 20.68 -2.89
C GLN A 158 10.06 20.28 -1.64
N LEU A 159 10.49 19.21 -0.99
CA LEU A 159 9.90 18.74 0.25
C LEU A 159 10.35 19.62 1.41
N ARG A 160 9.50 19.76 2.42
CA ARG A 160 9.77 20.47 3.67
C ARG A 160 9.66 19.54 4.85
N ASP A 161 10.22 19.94 5.99
CA ASP A 161 10.09 19.18 7.23
C ASP A 161 8.62 18.86 7.52
N ALA A 162 8.37 17.60 7.86
CA ALA A 162 7.04 17.09 8.15
C ALA A 162 6.97 16.63 9.61
N GLY A 163 5.83 16.84 10.23
CA GLY A 163 5.61 16.49 11.63
C GLY A 163 4.21 15.93 11.90
N PRO A 164 3.98 15.47 13.14
CA PRO A 164 2.68 14.98 13.57
C PRO A 164 1.56 16.00 13.34
N GLY A 165 0.38 15.50 12.94
CA GLY A 165 -0.78 16.33 12.62
C GLY A 165 -0.80 16.88 11.19
N MET A 166 0.32 16.84 10.45
CA MET A 166 0.36 17.31 9.06
C MET A 166 -0.57 16.48 8.20
N LEU A 167 -1.41 17.15 7.43
CA LEU A 167 -2.33 16.55 6.49
C LEU A 167 -1.66 16.45 5.11
N LEU A 168 -1.80 15.29 4.46
CA LEU A 168 -1.31 15.03 3.12
C LEU A 168 -2.50 14.88 2.17
N SER A 169 -2.43 15.57 1.07
CA SER A 169 -3.39 15.49 -0.02
C SER A 169 -3.01 14.39 -1.02
N GLY A 170 -3.93 14.00 -1.87
CA GLY A 170 -3.62 13.11 -2.99
C GLY A 170 -2.50 13.70 -3.85
N SER A 171 -1.54 12.87 -4.20
CA SER A 171 -0.31 13.20 -4.93
C SER A 171 0.83 13.82 -4.10
N ASP A 172 0.65 14.02 -2.79
CA ASP A 172 1.75 14.44 -1.94
C ASP A 172 2.79 13.33 -1.75
N TYR A 173 4.02 13.74 -1.61
CA TYR A 173 5.16 12.88 -1.34
C TYR A 173 5.51 12.94 0.14
N LEU A 174 5.96 11.81 0.66
CA LEU A 174 6.55 11.67 1.99
C LEU A 174 7.87 10.91 1.86
N GLU A 175 8.92 11.44 2.46
CA GLU A 175 10.25 10.83 2.51
C GLU A 175 10.77 10.74 3.93
N THR A 176 11.44 9.63 4.24
CA THR A 176 12.13 9.41 5.51
C THR A 176 13.63 9.34 5.29
N GLY A 177 14.39 10.00 6.14
CA GLY A 177 15.84 9.93 6.18
C GLY A 177 16.35 8.66 6.88
N LYS A 178 17.67 8.54 6.99
CA LYS A 178 18.33 7.45 7.73
C LYS A 178 17.92 7.51 9.21
N GLY A 179 17.65 6.35 9.82
CA GLY A 179 17.23 6.24 11.21
C GLY A 179 15.87 6.90 11.51
N SER A 180 15.02 7.03 10.50
CA SER A 180 13.76 7.74 10.62
C SER A 180 12.59 6.84 10.30
N VAL A 181 11.44 7.11 10.93
CA VAL A 181 10.16 6.43 10.63
C VAL A 181 9.03 7.45 10.68
N ALA A 182 8.05 7.28 9.82
CA ALA A 182 6.80 8.02 9.86
C ALA A 182 5.62 7.05 9.94
N LEU A 183 4.65 7.37 10.78
CA LEU A 183 3.36 6.68 10.83
C LEU A 183 2.30 7.57 10.21
N LEU A 184 1.67 7.06 9.17
CA LEU A 184 0.51 7.70 8.53
C LEU A 184 -0.75 6.94 8.89
N LYS A 185 -1.82 7.69 9.10
CA LYS A 185 -3.19 7.21 9.10
C LYS A 185 -3.86 7.69 7.82
N LEU A 186 -4.45 6.75 7.07
CA LEU A 186 -5.20 7.03 5.85
C LEU A 186 -6.69 7.23 6.15
N LEU A 187 -7.45 7.77 5.21
CA LEU A 187 -8.88 8.04 5.39
C LEU A 187 -9.76 6.80 5.60
N ASP A 188 -9.29 5.64 5.15
CA ASP A 188 -9.94 4.35 5.36
C ASP A 188 -9.59 3.70 6.71
N ASP A 189 -8.90 4.43 7.59
CA ASP A 189 -8.32 3.98 8.86
C ASP A 189 -7.15 2.98 8.72
N SER A 190 -6.63 2.75 7.52
CA SER A 190 -5.38 2.01 7.34
C SER A 190 -4.20 2.80 7.89
N HIS A 191 -3.19 2.07 8.38
CA HIS A 191 -1.96 2.64 8.92
C HIS A 191 -0.77 2.20 8.08
N VAL A 192 0.11 3.14 7.75
CA VAL A 192 1.35 2.90 7.00
C VAL A 192 2.52 3.39 7.83
N TYR A 193 3.39 2.47 8.23
CA TYR A 193 4.70 2.75 8.81
C TYR A 193 5.71 2.83 7.67
N LEU A 194 6.21 4.02 7.38
CA LEU A 194 7.25 4.24 6.39
C LEU A 194 8.60 4.22 7.09
N PHE A 195 9.43 3.21 6.81
CA PHE A 195 10.73 3.03 7.45
C PHE A 195 11.80 3.96 6.85
N GLU A 196 13.02 3.86 7.36
CA GLU A 196 14.13 4.72 6.95
C GLU A 196 14.44 4.64 5.44
N ASN A 197 15.01 5.73 4.90
CA ASN A 197 15.45 5.84 3.50
C ASN A 197 14.35 5.50 2.48
N SER A 198 13.11 5.71 2.84
CA SER A 198 11.93 5.35 2.06
C SER A 198 11.23 6.59 1.52
N ALA A 199 10.54 6.41 0.42
CA ALA A 199 9.70 7.44 -0.17
C ALA A 199 8.40 6.83 -0.70
N LEU A 200 7.30 7.49 -0.43
CA LEU A 200 6.00 7.18 -1.00
C LEU A 200 5.34 8.43 -1.58
N ARG A 201 4.40 8.20 -2.47
CA ARG A 201 3.42 9.19 -2.89
C ARG A 201 2.05 8.75 -2.42
N VAL A 202 1.36 9.62 -1.71
CA VAL A 202 -0.03 9.38 -1.30
C VAL A 202 -0.89 9.43 -2.55
N GLY A 203 -1.65 8.37 -2.81
CA GLY A 203 -2.63 8.34 -3.89
C GLY A 203 -3.92 9.04 -3.48
N GLN A 204 -4.87 9.09 -4.37
CA GLN A 204 -6.21 9.59 -4.07
C GLN A 204 -7.04 8.50 -3.39
N VAL A 205 -8.06 8.93 -2.66
CA VAL A 205 -9.12 8.04 -2.19
C VAL A 205 -10.24 8.12 -3.22
N ASP A 206 -10.46 7.02 -3.89
CA ASP A 206 -11.54 6.88 -4.85
C ASP A 206 -12.81 6.43 -4.12
N ILE A 207 -13.95 7.01 -4.44
CA ILE A 207 -15.25 6.62 -3.89
C ILE A 207 -16.11 6.16 -5.06
N ASP A 208 -16.47 4.87 -5.08
CA ASP A 208 -17.35 4.32 -6.10
C ASP A 208 -18.82 4.80 -5.90
N SER A 209 -19.66 4.50 -6.88
CA SER A 209 -21.10 4.85 -6.84
C SER A 209 -21.87 4.18 -5.69
N GLY A 210 -21.30 3.17 -5.05
CA GLY A 210 -21.82 2.50 -3.85
C GLY A 210 -21.29 3.08 -2.54
N GLY A 211 -20.50 4.16 -2.60
CA GLY A 211 -19.89 4.79 -1.42
C GLY A 211 -18.66 4.04 -0.88
N ARG A 212 -18.14 3.02 -1.60
CA ARG A 212 -16.93 2.30 -1.22
C ARG A 212 -15.72 3.13 -1.61
N ARG A 213 -14.77 3.21 -0.70
CA ARG A 213 -13.55 3.97 -0.89
C ARG A 213 -12.43 3.02 -1.31
N SER A 214 -11.66 3.37 -2.32
CA SER A 214 -10.38 2.70 -2.57
C SER A 214 -9.25 3.65 -2.24
N VAL A 215 -8.26 3.14 -1.51
CA VAL A 215 -7.07 3.90 -1.13
C VAL A 215 -5.89 3.34 -1.91
N GLN A 216 -5.15 4.23 -2.56
CA GLN A 216 -3.94 3.87 -3.27
C GLN A 216 -2.74 4.61 -2.69
N VAL A 217 -1.63 3.89 -2.49
CA VAL A 217 -0.34 4.45 -2.09
C VAL A 217 0.72 3.97 -3.08
N HIS A 218 1.57 4.88 -3.55
CA HIS A 218 2.67 4.54 -4.44
C HIS A 218 3.97 4.50 -3.65
N MET A 219 4.55 3.32 -3.50
CA MET A 219 5.88 3.15 -2.92
C MET A 219 6.93 3.43 -4.01
N LEU A 220 7.74 4.45 -3.81
CA LEU A 220 8.77 4.87 -4.78
C LEU A 220 10.11 4.20 -4.51
N ARG A 221 10.46 4.00 -3.25
CA ARG A 221 11.65 3.28 -2.79
C ARG A 221 11.53 2.93 -1.31
N GLY A 222 12.34 1.99 -0.86
CA GLY A 222 12.47 1.61 0.55
C GLY A 222 11.44 0.58 1.00
N GLU A 223 10.97 0.68 2.23
CA GLU A 223 10.12 -0.31 2.89
C GLU A 223 9.01 0.35 3.71
N ALA A 224 7.84 -0.27 3.69
CA ALA A 224 6.73 0.10 4.54
C ALA A 224 6.08 -1.14 5.18
N ALA A 225 5.58 -0.99 6.42
CA ALA A 225 4.65 -1.94 7.02
C ALA A 225 3.25 -1.33 7.02
N VAL A 226 2.26 -2.15 6.75
CA VAL A 226 0.88 -1.73 6.56
C VAL A 226 -0.04 -2.56 7.42
N ILE A 227 -0.93 -1.88 8.11
CA ILE A 227 -2.10 -2.45 8.76
C ILE A 227 -3.30 -1.92 7.99
N ALA A 228 -3.78 -2.73 7.04
CA ALA A 228 -4.92 -2.37 6.21
C ALA A 228 -6.21 -2.52 6.99
N SER A 229 -7.12 -1.57 6.81
CA SER A 229 -8.45 -1.60 7.40
C SER A 229 -9.23 -2.85 6.97
N GLN A 230 -10.08 -3.37 7.87
CA GLN A 230 -10.99 -4.48 7.58
C GLN A 230 -12.25 -4.05 6.83
N ARG A 231 -12.37 -2.77 6.47
CA ARG A 231 -13.51 -2.27 5.70
C ARG A 231 -13.58 -2.92 4.32
N ASP A 232 -14.75 -2.86 3.72
CA ASP A 232 -15.01 -3.40 2.38
C ASP A 232 -14.29 -2.66 1.24
N ASP A 233 -13.55 -1.65 1.60
CA ASP A 233 -12.85 -0.75 0.71
C ASP A 233 -11.50 -1.37 0.29
N PRO A 234 -11.22 -1.51 -1.01
CA PRO A 234 -9.95 -2.06 -1.45
C PRO A 234 -8.81 -1.09 -1.17
N PHE A 235 -7.72 -1.60 -0.65
CA PHE A 235 -6.48 -0.87 -0.44
C PHE A 235 -5.40 -1.41 -1.39
N TYR A 236 -4.71 -0.51 -2.07
CA TYR A 236 -3.65 -0.86 -3.01
C TYR A 236 -2.35 -0.16 -2.67
N ILE A 237 -1.25 -0.90 -2.71
CA ILE A 237 0.08 -0.32 -2.79
C ILE A 237 0.70 -0.67 -4.14
N VAL A 238 1.08 0.37 -4.86
CA VAL A 238 1.73 0.29 -6.17
C VAL A 238 3.22 0.58 -5.99
N THR A 239 4.05 -0.27 -6.55
CA THR A 239 5.50 -0.07 -6.66
C THR A 239 5.89 0.13 -8.12
N GLY A 240 7.17 0.27 -8.43
CA GLY A 240 7.64 0.45 -9.81
C GLY A 240 7.31 -0.71 -10.75
N ASN A 241 7.12 -1.93 -10.22
CA ASN A 241 6.88 -3.12 -11.04
C ASN A 241 5.86 -4.12 -10.45
N ALA A 242 5.21 -3.76 -9.34
CA ALA A 242 4.22 -4.62 -8.70
C ALA A 242 3.08 -3.84 -8.07
N ILE A 243 1.98 -4.54 -7.82
CA ILE A 243 0.81 -4.04 -7.10
C ILE A 243 0.45 -5.06 -6.02
N ALA A 244 0.28 -4.57 -4.79
CA ALA A 244 -0.30 -5.31 -3.69
C ALA A 244 -1.72 -4.82 -3.45
N GLY A 245 -2.69 -5.71 -3.64
CA GLY A 245 -4.10 -5.47 -3.32
C GLY A 245 -4.45 -6.21 -2.03
N VAL A 246 -5.05 -5.51 -1.07
CA VAL A 246 -5.27 -6.04 0.27
C VAL A 246 -6.60 -5.61 0.87
N ARG A 247 -7.04 -6.38 1.87
CA ARG A 247 -8.19 -6.08 2.69
C ARG A 247 -8.02 -6.74 4.05
N GLY A 248 -8.01 -5.94 5.12
CA GLY A 248 -7.88 -6.45 6.48
C GLY A 248 -6.60 -7.27 6.69
N THR A 249 -5.49 -6.83 6.13
CA THR A 249 -4.21 -7.54 6.15
C THR A 249 -3.16 -6.77 6.92
N VAL A 250 -2.21 -7.49 7.48
CA VAL A 250 -0.97 -6.95 8.04
C VAL A 250 0.17 -7.46 7.19
N PHE A 251 0.91 -6.57 6.57
CA PHE A 251 1.97 -6.96 5.64
C PHE A 251 3.08 -5.91 5.57
N ARG A 252 4.23 -6.30 5.05
CA ARG A 252 5.29 -5.38 4.63
C ARG A 252 5.38 -5.39 3.12
N ILE A 253 5.78 -4.25 2.58
CA ILE A 253 6.10 -4.11 1.17
C ILE A 253 7.40 -3.34 1.04
N ALA A 254 8.27 -3.78 0.17
CA ALA A 254 9.54 -3.14 -0.09
C ALA A 254 9.81 -3.00 -1.58
N GLN A 255 10.42 -1.89 -1.93
CA GLN A 255 11.06 -1.65 -3.23
C GLN A 255 12.54 -1.33 -2.99
N PRO A 256 13.37 -2.37 -2.74
CA PRO A 256 14.78 -2.17 -2.39
C PRO A 256 15.60 -1.62 -3.55
N GLU A 257 15.19 -1.92 -4.77
CA GLU A 257 15.81 -1.45 -6.01
C GLU A 257 14.73 -1.13 -7.05
N VAL A 258 15.10 -0.38 -8.05
CA VAL A 258 14.21 -0.11 -9.20
C VAL A 258 13.80 -1.44 -9.84
N ASN A 259 12.52 -1.61 -10.08
CA ASN A 259 11.93 -2.82 -10.65
C ASN A 259 12.17 -4.12 -9.86
N LYS A 260 12.37 -4.01 -8.56
CA LYS A 260 12.33 -5.14 -7.63
C LYS A 260 11.37 -4.82 -6.49
N SER A 261 10.37 -5.63 -6.31
CA SER A 261 9.38 -5.45 -5.25
C SER A 261 9.22 -6.75 -4.47
N ARG A 262 8.98 -6.63 -3.17
CA ARG A 262 8.83 -7.74 -2.25
C ARG A 262 7.68 -7.48 -1.30
N VAL A 263 6.94 -8.53 -0.97
CA VAL A 263 5.86 -8.49 0.02
C VAL A 263 6.06 -9.62 1.04
N GLU A 264 5.80 -9.33 2.30
CA GLU A 264 5.70 -10.30 3.39
C GLU A 264 4.35 -10.13 4.09
N THR A 265 3.54 -11.20 4.09
CA THR A 265 2.21 -11.20 4.71
C THR A 265 2.30 -11.73 6.13
N LEU A 266 1.97 -10.88 7.09
CA LEU A 266 2.00 -11.18 8.53
C LEU A 266 0.62 -11.51 9.10
N GLY A 267 -0.45 -11.19 8.37
CA GLY A 267 -1.83 -11.52 8.73
C GLY A 267 -2.74 -11.35 7.54
N GLY A 268 -3.64 -12.30 7.30
CA GLY A 268 -4.55 -12.31 6.17
C GLY A 268 -3.93 -12.79 4.86
N THR A 269 -4.31 -12.21 3.73
CA THR A 269 -3.82 -12.59 2.39
C THR A 269 -3.64 -11.35 1.54
N VAL A 270 -2.48 -11.23 0.90
CA VAL A 270 -2.16 -10.18 -0.07
C VAL A 270 -2.31 -10.74 -1.49
N THR A 271 -3.04 -10.05 -2.35
CA THR A 271 -2.94 -10.26 -3.79
C THR A 271 -1.73 -9.48 -4.29
N PHE A 272 -0.71 -10.17 -4.74
CA PHE A 272 0.54 -9.56 -5.18
C PHE A 272 0.81 -9.89 -6.64
N GLY A 273 1.05 -8.89 -7.44
CA GLY A 273 1.21 -9.07 -8.87
C GLY A 273 2.16 -8.11 -9.52
N GLY A 274 2.69 -8.54 -10.64
CA GLY A 274 3.47 -7.75 -11.56
C GLY A 274 2.79 -7.66 -12.92
N LYS A 275 3.55 -7.32 -13.94
CA LYS A 275 3.04 -7.14 -15.30
C LYS A 275 2.39 -8.40 -15.89
N ASN A 276 2.91 -9.58 -15.57
CA ASN A 276 2.57 -10.82 -16.28
C ASN A 276 1.62 -11.73 -15.51
N ALA A 277 1.58 -11.63 -14.17
CA ALA A 277 0.77 -12.51 -13.33
C ALA A 277 0.48 -11.88 -11.97
N ASN A 278 -0.54 -12.41 -11.30
CA ASN A 278 -0.82 -12.17 -9.88
C ASN A 278 -0.89 -13.49 -9.13
N ILE A 279 -0.49 -13.44 -7.87
CA ILE A 279 -0.57 -14.56 -6.94
C ILE A 279 -1.20 -14.12 -5.63
N PHE A 280 -1.67 -15.07 -4.85
CA PHE A 280 -2.03 -14.85 -3.46
C PHE A 280 -0.87 -15.20 -2.56
N VAL A 281 -0.51 -14.27 -1.69
CA VAL A 281 0.51 -14.45 -0.67
C VAL A 281 -0.21 -14.53 0.67
N PRO A 282 -0.47 -15.73 1.19
CA PRO A 282 -1.16 -15.91 2.47
C PRO A 282 -0.24 -15.56 3.65
N GLU A 283 -0.85 -15.45 4.83
CA GLU A 283 -0.15 -15.26 6.09
C GLU A 283 1.03 -16.21 6.25
N GLY A 284 2.13 -15.72 6.76
CA GLY A 284 3.38 -16.47 6.97
C GLY A 284 4.22 -16.65 5.72
N LYS A 285 3.84 -16.05 4.61
CA LYS A 285 4.59 -16.17 3.36
C LYS A 285 5.00 -14.81 2.80
N GLY A 286 6.06 -14.85 1.99
CA GLY A 286 6.54 -13.73 1.20
C GLY A 286 6.70 -14.08 -0.27
N SER A 287 6.65 -13.08 -1.13
CA SER A 287 6.93 -13.19 -2.56
C SER A 287 7.62 -11.93 -3.06
N ARG A 288 8.29 -12.04 -4.20
CA ARG A 288 8.91 -10.90 -4.89
C ARG A 288 8.59 -10.91 -6.38
N VAL A 289 8.62 -9.72 -6.96
CA VAL A 289 8.54 -9.48 -8.40
C VAL A 289 9.86 -8.85 -8.83
N ASP A 290 10.54 -9.45 -9.78
CA ASP A 290 11.75 -8.94 -10.40
C ASP A 290 11.44 -8.07 -11.65
N HIS A 291 12.49 -7.63 -12.35
CA HIS A 291 12.39 -6.86 -13.59
C HIS A 291 11.58 -7.54 -14.71
N ARG A 292 11.37 -8.85 -14.65
CA ARG A 292 10.57 -9.61 -15.63
C ARG A 292 9.07 -9.43 -15.41
N GLY A 293 8.67 -8.96 -14.21
CA GLY A 293 7.28 -8.66 -13.89
C GLY A 293 6.42 -9.89 -13.58
N THR A 294 7.05 -11.01 -13.23
CA THR A 294 6.35 -12.23 -12.79
C THR A 294 6.64 -12.44 -11.31
N PRO A 295 5.62 -12.56 -10.46
CA PRO A 295 5.82 -12.88 -9.05
C PRO A 295 6.31 -14.32 -8.86
N GLU A 296 7.23 -14.49 -7.91
CA GLU A 296 7.69 -15.82 -7.49
C GLU A 296 6.62 -16.51 -6.64
N GLU A 297 6.62 -17.86 -6.64
CA GLU A 297 5.74 -18.63 -5.75
C GLU A 297 6.01 -18.25 -4.28
N PRO A 298 4.95 -18.12 -3.46
CA PRO A 298 5.09 -17.70 -2.08
C PRO A 298 5.90 -18.68 -1.24
N ARG A 299 6.95 -18.20 -0.57
CA ARG A 299 7.81 -18.97 0.32
C ARG A 299 7.50 -18.68 1.78
N PRO A 300 7.75 -19.61 2.71
CA PRO A 300 7.60 -19.36 4.15
C PRO A 300 8.52 -18.22 4.62
N LEU A 301 8.03 -17.41 5.54
CA LEU A 301 8.83 -16.42 6.27
C LEU A 301 9.53 -17.10 7.45
N LEU A 302 10.68 -16.55 7.85
CA LEU A 302 11.39 -16.99 9.04
C LEU A 302 10.54 -16.79 10.30
N VAL A 303 10.69 -17.72 11.23
CA VAL A 303 10.01 -17.65 12.52
C VAL A 303 10.53 -16.48 13.36
N SER A 304 9.72 -16.08 14.35
CA SER A 304 10.07 -15.07 15.33
C SER A 304 11.28 -15.50 16.15
N PRO A 305 12.35 -14.68 16.28
CA PRO A 305 13.42 -14.96 17.24
C PRO A 305 12.90 -14.94 18.68
N THR A 306 13.53 -15.70 19.57
CA THR A 306 13.23 -15.71 20.99
C THR A 306 14.23 -14.81 21.72
N PRO A 307 13.85 -13.62 22.22
CA PRO A 307 14.72 -12.80 23.03
C PRO A 307 15.14 -13.50 24.33
N LEU A 308 16.41 -13.37 24.66
CA LEU A 308 17.00 -13.95 25.87
C LEU A 308 17.32 -12.88 26.93
N TRP A 309 17.80 -11.70 26.48
CA TRP A 309 18.19 -10.63 27.41
C TRP A 309 18.29 -9.27 26.66
N PRO A 310 17.92 -8.15 27.30
CA PRO A 310 17.12 -8.08 28.53
C PRO A 310 15.64 -8.35 28.26
N LEU A 311 15.00 -9.13 29.10
CA LEU A 311 13.54 -9.31 29.05
C LEU A 311 12.82 -8.21 29.85
N MET A 312 13.51 -7.68 30.89
CA MET A 312 13.11 -6.54 31.72
C MET A 312 14.34 -6.02 32.54
N GLY A 313 14.15 -4.95 33.28
CA GLY A 313 15.15 -4.42 34.18
C GLY A 313 16.03 -3.35 33.55
N ARG A 314 17.31 -3.32 33.89
CA ARG A 314 18.28 -2.33 33.43
C ARG A 314 19.23 -2.93 32.40
N ALA A 315 19.60 -2.13 31.40
CA ALA A 315 20.68 -2.43 30.49
C ALA A 315 21.45 -1.13 30.21
N ALA A 316 22.75 -1.16 30.44
CA ALA A 316 23.65 -0.04 30.20
C ALA A 316 24.20 -0.09 28.75
N GLU A 317 24.88 0.99 28.36
CA GLU A 317 25.65 1.00 27.11
C GLU A 317 26.67 -0.16 27.09
N GLY A 318 26.76 -0.85 25.99
CA GLY A 318 27.63 -2.00 25.77
C GLY A 318 27.10 -3.34 26.30
N ASP A 319 26.08 -3.35 27.14
CA ASP A 319 25.36 -4.59 27.48
C ASP A 319 24.76 -5.21 26.22
N LEU A 320 24.73 -6.55 26.16
CA LEU A 320 24.32 -7.24 24.93
C LEU A 320 22.82 -7.55 24.92
N LEU A 321 22.08 -7.00 23.97
CA LEU A 321 20.79 -7.56 23.57
C LEU A 321 21.06 -8.92 22.94
N ARG A 322 20.37 -9.98 23.38
CA ARG A 322 20.59 -11.36 22.93
C ARG A 322 19.29 -12.08 22.65
N TRP A 323 19.32 -12.96 21.66
CA TRP A 323 18.21 -13.83 21.27
C TRP A 323 18.72 -15.18 20.78
N GLU A 324 17.81 -16.16 20.68
CA GLU A 324 18.12 -17.46 20.09
C GLU A 324 18.35 -17.33 18.60
N PRO A 325 19.38 -17.96 18.02
CA PRO A 325 19.58 -17.98 16.58
C PRO A 325 18.39 -18.62 15.88
N VAL A 326 17.96 -18.03 14.76
CA VAL A 326 16.94 -18.60 13.89
C VAL A 326 17.63 -19.31 12.73
N SER A 327 17.20 -20.54 12.42
CA SER A 327 17.69 -21.27 11.26
C SER A 327 17.44 -20.48 9.97
N GLU A 328 18.39 -20.52 9.03
CA GLU A 328 18.34 -19.81 7.74
C GLU A 328 18.36 -18.26 7.85
N ALA A 329 18.48 -17.72 9.06
CA ALA A 329 18.67 -16.28 9.21
C ALA A 329 20.08 -15.87 8.72
N ASN A 330 20.12 -14.94 7.77
CA ASN A 330 21.35 -14.32 7.28
C ASN A 330 21.76 -13.12 8.14
N ARG A 331 20.77 -12.39 8.65
CA ARG A 331 20.95 -11.26 9.55
C ARG A 331 19.71 -11.04 10.41
N TYR A 332 19.85 -10.12 11.35
CA TYR A 332 18.75 -9.72 12.24
C TYR A 332 18.58 -8.21 12.18
N ARG A 333 17.33 -7.79 12.22
CA ARG A 333 16.92 -6.40 12.41
C ARG A 333 16.47 -6.23 13.86
N VAL A 334 17.20 -5.41 14.63
CA VAL A 334 16.83 -5.03 15.98
C VAL A 334 16.26 -3.64 15.96
N GLU A 335 15.05 -3.49 16.45
CA GLU A 335 14.37 -2.21 16.56
C GLU A 335 14.27 -1.79 18.02
N LEU A 336 14.56 -0.52 18.28
CA LEU A 336 14.45 0.08 19.60
C LEU A 336 13.60 1.36 19.50
N ALA A 337 12.77 1.62 20.52
CA ALA A 337 11.93 2.82 20.55
C ALA A 337 11.57 3.20 21.99
N ARG A 338 11.09 4.43 22.17
CA ARG A 338 10.60 4.92 23.47
C ARG A 338 9.21 4.41 23.82
N ASN A 339 8.46 3.89 22.86
CA ASN A 339 7.13 3.32 23.07
C ASN A 339 6.99 1.95 22.41
N ALA A 340 5.98 1.17 22.85
CA ALA A 340 5.73 -0.18 22.34
C ALA A 340 5.17 -0.19 20.92
N GLN A 341 4.70 0.94 20.39
CA GLN A 341 4.23 1.11 19.02
C GLN A 341 5.37 1.37 18.03
N PHE A 342 6.60 1.57 18.53
CA PHE A 342 7.78 1.88 17.72
C PHE A 342 7.60 3.15 16.84
N THR A 343 7.03 4.18 17.44
CA THR A 343 6.77 5.47 16.77
C THR A 343 7.49 6.65 17.40
N GLU A 344 8.19 6.45 18.53
CA GLU A 344 8.93 7.49 19.22
C GLU A 344 10.40 7.10 19.38
N SER A 345 11.31 7.99 19.01
CA SER A 345 12.76 7.78 19.09
C SER A 345 13.19 6.43 18.50
N TRP A 346 12.56 6.05 17.38
CA TRP A 346 12.80 4.78 16.72
C TRP A 346 14.23 4.72 16.16
N THR A 347 14.87 3.58 16.36
CA THR A 347 16.15 3.27 15.72
C THR A 347 16.22 1.80 15.37
N THR A 348 16.98 1.48 14.34
CA THR A 348 17.19 0.11 13.87
C THR A 348 18.66 -0.22 13.78
N LEU A 349 18.99 -1.48 14.06
CA LEU A 349 20.33 -2.04 13.92
C LEU A 349 20.23 -3.30 13.08
N GLU A 350 21.03 -3.41 12.04
CA GLU A 350 21.18 -4.63 11.23
C GLU A 350 22.46 -5.34 11.67
N VAL A 351 22.35 -6.60 12.08
CA VAL A 351 23.48 -7.39 12.60
C VAL A 351 23.42 -8.84 12.10
N ASN A 352 24.59 -9.46 11.93
CA ASN A 352 24.68 -10.86 11.43
C ASN A 352 24.76 -11.87 12.59
N LEU A 353 24.92 -11.42 13.81
CA LEU A 353 24.99 -12.26 15.01
C LEU A 353 23.69 -12.17 15.81
N SER A 354 23.38 -13.20 16.57
CA SER A 354 22.21 -13.23 17.48
C SER A 354 22.43 -12.41 18.76
N LYS A 355 23.20 -11.33 18.66
CA LYS A 355 23.49 -10.37 19.74
C LYS A 355 23.95 -9.03 19.17
N VAL A 356 23.68 -7.97 19.92
CA VAL A 356 24.17 -6.61 19.59
C VAL A 356 24.33 -5.81 20.89
N PRO A 357 25.37 -4.96 21.01
CA PRO A 357 25.48 -4.10 22.16
C PRO A 357 24.37 -3.04 22.19
N VAL A 358 23.91 -2.69 23.37
CA VAL A 358 23.05 -1.52 23.61
C VAL A 358 23.80 -0.28 23.14
N PRO A 359 23.25 0.48 22.16
CA PRO A 359 23.95 1.65 21.63
C PRO A 359 24.13 2.74 22.67
N GLY A 360 25.31 3.36 22.72
CA GLY A 360 25.57 4.52 23.57
C GLY A 360 24.78 5.79 23.19
N THR A 361 24.18 5.78 22.02
CA THR A 361 23.27 6.85 21.58
C THR A 361 21.89 6.80 22.22
N LEU A 362 21.56 5.73 22.95
CA LEU A 362 20.29 5.63 23.66
C LEU A 362 20.35 6.51 24.93
N GLY A 363 19.58 7.56 24.97
CA GLY A 363 19.42 8.37 26.18
C GLY A 363 18.81 7.58 27.34
N ALA A 364 19.07 8.03 28.58
CA ALA A 364 18.51 7.44 29.79
C ALA A 364 16.98 7.28 29.76
N GLY A 365 16.46 6.29 30.44
CA GLY A 365 15.03 6.01 30.57
C GLY A 365 14.60 4.71 29.89
N LYS A 366 13.30 4.51 29.79
CA LYS A 366 12.70 3.27 29.27
C LYS A 366 12.82 3.17 27.76
N TRP A 367 13.25 2.00 27.30
CA TRP A 367 13.31 1.60 25.90
C TRP A 367 12.58 0.28 25.68
N PHE A 368 11.92 0.16 24.54
CA PHE A 368 11.30 -1.06 24.05
C PHE A 368 12.15 -1.60 22.91
N TRP A 369 12.22 -2.91 22.80
CA TRP A 369 12.94 -3.56 21.74
C TRP A 369 12.27 -4.83 21.22
N ARG A 370 12.51 -5.11 19.98
CA ARG A 370 12.17 -6.37 19.33
C ARG A 370 13.21 -6.70 18.29
N VAL A 371 13.26 -7.96 17.88
CA VAL A 371 14.19 -8.46 16.88
C VAL A 371 13.44 -9.27 15.84
N THR A 372 13.88 -9.19 14.59
CA THR A 372 13.32 -9.90 13.45
C THR A 372 14.45 -10.56 12.68
N ALA A 373 14.28 -11.82 12.29
CA ALA A 373 15.22 -12.54 11.43
C ALA A 373 14.98 -12.17 9.96
N VAL A 374 16.05 -12.06 9.19
CA VAL A 374 16.02 -11.74 7.75
C VAL A 374 16.81 -12.82 7.02
N ASP A 375 16.21 -13.43 5.98
CA ASP A 375 16.87 -14.44 5.18
C ASP A 375 17.90 -13.87 4.20
N VAL A 376 18.54 -14.75 3.44
CA VAL A 376 19.58 -14.39 2.45
C VAL A 376 19.01 -13.57 1.28
N ASP A 377 17.74 -13.74 0.94
CA ASP A 377 17.05 -13.02 -0.13
C ASP A 377 16.46 -11.68 0.38
N GLY A 378 16.60 -11.40 1.67
CA GLY A 378 16.15 -10.17 2.31
C GLY A 378 14.69 -10.21 2.78
N PHE A 379 13.99 -11.35 2.74
CA PHE A 379 12.66 -11.45 3.33
C PHE A 379 12.75 -11.30 4.85
N VAL A 380 11.92 -10.42 5.36
CA VAL A 380 11.85 -10.10 6.79
C VAL A 380 10.79 -10.98 7.45
N GLY A 381 11.21 -11.82 8.38
CA GLY A 381 10.34 -12.77 9.08
C GLY A 381 9.41 -12.12 10.10
N TYR A 382 8.91 -12.93 11.02
CA TYR A 382 8.07 -12.44 12.12
C TYR A 382 8.90 -11.73 13.18
N PRO A 383 8.44 -10.58 13.71
CA PRO A 383 9.11 -9.92 14.83
C PRO A 383 8.96 -10.74 16.11
N SER A 384 9.91 -10.64 16.99
CA SER A 384 9.80 -11.18 18.36
C SER A 384 8.70 -10.48 19.15
N LYS A 385 8.35 -11.05 20.30
CA LYS A 385 7.65 -10.31 21.35
C LYS A 385 8.44 -9.04 21.69
N ILE A 386 7.71 -8.00 22.12
CA ILE A 386 8.29 -6.73 22.55
C ILE A 386 8.70 -6.85 24.01
N TYR A 387 9.93 -6.47 24.29
CA TYR A 387 10.44 -6.37 25.66
C TYR A 387 10.88 -4.95 25.96
N ALA A 388 11.09 -4.64 27.23
CA ALA A 388 11.49 -3.31 27.64
C ALA A 388 12.60 -3.37 28.69
N PHE A 389 13.53 -2.41 28.62
CA PHE A 389 14.58 -2.19 29.61
C PHE A 389 14.74 -0.70 29.89
N THR A 390 15.48 -0.39 30.96
CA THR A 390 15.77 0.99 31.31
C THR A 390 17.30 1.23 31.21
N VAL A 391 17.64 2.21 30.37
CA VAL A 391 19.01 2.74 30.32
C VAL A 391 19.20 3.65 31.53
N PRO A 392 20.21 3.39 32.40
CA PRO A 392 20.49 4.26 33.56
C PRO A 392 20.93 5.64 33.08
N PRO A 393 20.74 6.69 33.89
CA PRO A 393 21.39 7.97 33.61
C PRO A 393 22.92 7.74 33.53
N SER A 394 23.57 8.39 32.56
CA SER A 394 25.03 8.47 32.58
C SER A 394 25.42 9.17 33.89
N ASN A 395 26.12 8.48 34.76
CA ASN A 395 26.80 9.15 35.84
C ASN A 395 27.79 10.10 35.16
N GLY A 396 27.42 11.39 35.09
CA GLY A 396 28.37 12.42 34.67
C GLY A 396 29.60 12.36 35.60
N PRO A 397 30.77 12.80 35.13
CA PRO A 397 31.97 12.85 35.93
C PRO A 397 31.79 13.72 37.16
#